data_4e3d025450bc82d8785da4ef95722f6f
#
_entry.id   4e3d025450bc82d8785da4ef95722f6f
#
_cell.length_a   1.000
_cell.length_b   1.000
_cell.length_c   1.000
_cell.angle_alpha   90.00
_cell.angle_beta   90.00
_cell.angle_gamma   90.00
#
_symmetry.space_group_name_H-M   'P 1'
#
loop_
_entity.id
_entity.type
_entity.pdbx_description
1 polymer ?
#
loop_
_entity_poly.entity_id
_entity_poly.type
_entity_poly.pdbx_seq_one_letter_code
_entity_poly.pdbx_strand_id
1 'polypeptide(L)'
;MADPTRGFVNDGSTGVENWRGIVLFGRNVASYKFALAKSLLEVAAQGHEAVALADLAVPFSGHICDHLTHADRQGTFRSSRFLDACRFYNAGRISRDELVAATEVFGFNNVIDAFHTVGSGEVPTRFFHDERSKSTGGIRITDDVFKLANGPE
;
A
#
# COMPACT_ATOMS: atom_id res chain seq x y z
N MET A 1 -10.55 -25.65 13.59
CA MET A 1 -10.84 -24.22 13.63
C MET A 1 -10.57 -23.59 12.26
N ALA A 2 -11.46 -22.72 11.83
CA ALA A 2 -11.32 -22.10 10.52
C ALA A 2 -10.20 -21.07 10.54
N ASP A 3 -9.51 -21.00 9.41
CA ASP A 3 -8.53 -19.94 9.15
C ASP A 3 -9.29 -18.60 9.09
N PRO A 4 -8.89 -17.60 9.89
CA PRO A 4 -9.58 -16.30 9.84
C PRO A 4 -9.59 -15.66 8.45
N THR A 5 -8.53 -15.85 7.67
CA THR A 5 -8.47 -15.29 6.33
C THR A 5 -9.45 -15.98 5.39
N ARG A 6 -9.75 -17.24 5.66
CA ARG A 6 -10.69 -17.98 4.85
C ARG A 6 -12.10 -17.42 4.98
N GLY A 7 -12.47 -16.93 6.17
CA GLY A 7 -13.75 -16.28 6.37
C GLY A 7 -13.93 -15.06 5.50
N PHE A 8 -12.88 -14.25 5.37
CA PHE A 8 -12.94 -13.09 4.51
C PHE A 8 -13.09 -13.45 3.04
N VAL A 9 -12.50 -14.57 2.62
CA VAL A 9 -12.51 -14.96 1.21
C VAL A 9 -13.83 -15.62 0.83
N ASN A 10 -14.40 -16.39 1.74
CA ASN A 10 -15.48 -17.33 1.39
C ASN A 10 -16.89 -16.91 1.78
N ASP A 11 -17.07 -15.89 2.56
CA ASP A 11 -18.39 -15.59 3.13
C ASP A 11 -19.07 -14.36 2.50
N GLY A 12 -18.58 -13.88 1.38
CA GLY A 12 -19.19 -12.74 0.72
C GLY A 12 -19.03 -11.44 1.48
N SER A 13 -17.93 -11.30 2.20
CA SER A 13 -17.62 -10.13 3.00
C SER A 13 -17.75 -8.83 2.21
N THR A 14 -18.11 -7.77 2.90
CA THR A 14 -18.19 -6.44 2.32
C THR A 14 -16.81 -5.89 1.98
N GLY A 15 -16.79 -4.79 1.21
CA GLY A 15 -15.53 -4.11 0.92
C GLY A 15 -14.79 -3.70 2.18
N VAL A 16 -15.50 -3.22 3.21
CA VAL A 16 -14.89 -2.84 4.49
C VAL A 16 -14.20 -4.03 5.16
N GLU A 17 -14.88 -5.16 5.18
CA GLU A 17 -14.32 -6.36 5.80
C GLU A 17 -13.11 -6.88 5.04
N ASN A 18 -13.16 -6.85 3.72
CA ASN A 18 -12.02 -7.27 2.90
C ASN A 18 -10.83 -6.32 3.09
N TRP A 19 -11.09 -5.02 3.19
CA TRP A 19 -10.04 -4.03 3.47
C TRP A 19 -9.36 -4.33 4.80
N ARG A 20 -10.16 -4.58 5.85
CA ARG A 20 -9.62 -4.94 7.16
C ARG A 20 -8.79 -6.20 7.10
N GLY A 21 -9.25 -7.19 6.31
CA GLY A 21 -8.52 -8.43 6.14
C GLY A 21 -7.12 -8.18 5.59
N ILE A 22 -7.02 -7.34 4.58
CA ILE A 22 -5.73 -6.99 3.99
C ILE A 22 -4.83 -6.34 5.02
N VAL A 23 -5.33 -5.36 5.76
CA VAL A 23 -4.53 -4.59 6.71
C VAL A 23 -4.13 -5.41 7.92
N LEU A 24 -5.06 -6.24 8.44
CA LEU A 24 -4.82 -6.99 9.68
C LEU A 24 -4.07 -8.30 9.46
N PHE A 25 -4.29 -8.97 8.34
CA PHE A 25 -3.75 -10.31 8.13
C PHE A 25 -2.69 -10.38 7.03
N GLY A 26 -2.29 -9.24 6.49
CA GLY A 26 -1.19 -9.21 5.53
C GLY A 26 0.10 -9.58 6.22
N ARG A 27 0.82 -10.56 5.65
CA ARG A 27 2.09 -11.00 6.24
C ARG A 27 3.24 -10.43 5.47
N ASN A 28 4.40 -10.40 6.08
CA ASN A 28 5.67 -10.07 5.44
C ASN A 28 5.75 -8.65 4.88
N VAL A 29 4.66 -8.15 4.33
CA VAL A 29 4.60 -6.80 3.75
C VAL A 29 3.54 -5.96 4.46
N ALA A 30 3.24 -6.32 5.71
CA ALA A 30 2.16 -5.67 6.46
C ALA A 30 2.35 -4.15 6.56
N SER A 31 3.54 -3.69 6.86
CA SER A 31 3.81 -2.24 6.93
C SER A 31 3.65 -1.57 5.59
N TYR A 32 4.07 -2.24 4.52
CA TYR A 32 3.92 -1.72 3.16
C TYR A 32 2.45 -1.70 2.75
N LYS A 33 1.70 -2.76 3.09
CA LYS A 33 0.26 -2.79 2.81
C LYS A 33 -0.47 -1.69 3.55
N PHE A 34 -0.12 -1.46 4.81
CA PHE A 34 -0.72 -0.40 5.60
C PHE A 34 -0.44 0.97 4.97
N ALA A 35 0.80 1.21 4.58
CA ALA A 35 1.18 2.46 3.91
C ALA A 35 0.45 2.63 2.58
N LEU A 36 0.33 1.56 1.80
CA LEU A 36 -0.38 1.62 0.53
C LEU A 36 -1.87 1.87 0.76
N ALA A 37 -2.46 1.20 1.75
CA ALA A 37 -3.88 1.39 2.08
C ALA A 37 -4.16 2.86 2.43
N LYS A 38 -3.34 3.46 3.27
CA LYS A 38 -3.49 4.88 3.62
C LYS A 38 -3.35 5.76 2.39
N SER A 39 -2.39 5.44 1.53
CA SER A 39 -2.16 6.20 0.31
C SER A 39 -3.37 6.14 -0.63
N LEU A 40 -3.96 4.95 -0.77
CA LEU A 40 -5.15 4.78 -1.61
C LEU A 40 -6.31 5.64 -1.12
N LEU A 41 -6.53 5.67 0.19
CA LEU A 41 -7.58 6.50 0.77
C LEU A 41 -7.32 7.99 0.53
N GLU A 42 -6.06 8.40 0.64
CA GLU A 42 -5.69 9.80 0.45
C GLU A 42 -5.88 10.26 -0.99
N VAL A 43 -5.45 9.46 -1.96
CA VAL A 43 -5.62 9.84 -3.36
C VAL A 43 -7.08 9.77 -3.79
N ALA A 44 -7.84 8.82 -3.22
CA ALA A 44 -9.27 8.74 -3.48
C ALA A 44 -10.00 9.97 -2.92
N ALA A 45 -9.61 10.43 -1.72
CA ALA A 45 -10.19 11.62 -1.11
C ALA A 45 -9.93 12.86 -1.96
N GLN A 46 -8.86 12.86 -2.74
CA GLN A 46 -8.55 13.94 -3.66
C GLN A 46 -9.28 13.81 -5.01
N GLY A 47 -10.01 12.72 -5.19
CA GLY A 47 -10.80 12.51 -6.40
C GLY A 47 -10.06 11.84 -7.54
N HIS A 48 -8.86 11.32 -7.31
CA HIS A 48 -8.09 10.68 -8.38
C HIS A 48 -8.45 9.22 -8.53
N GLU A 49 -8.81 8.82 -9.74
CA GLU A 49 -9.10 7.42 -10.06
C GLU A 49 -7.87 6.73 -10.66
N ALA A 50 -7.25 7.35 -11.65
CA ALA A 50 -6.02 6.83 -12.26
C ALA A 50 -4.85 7.54 -11.61
N VAL A 51 -3.90 6.78 -11.07
CA VAL A 51 -2.78 7.34 -10.30
C VAL A 51 -1.48 6.76 -10.84
N ALA A 52 -0.63 7.64 -11.35
CA ALA A 52 0.71 7.22 -11.80
C ALA A 52 1.55 6.82 -10.58
N LEU A 53 2.53 5.94 -10.81
CA LEU A 53 3.41 5.51 -9.71
C LEU A 53 4.11 6.69 -9.03
N ALA A 54 4.52 7.69 -9.81
CA ALA A 54 5.18 8.87 -9.23
C ALA A 54 4.28 9.58 -8.22
N ASP A 55 3.00 9.68 -8.56
CA ASP A 55 2.04 10.36 -7.69
C ASP A 55 1.70 9.52 -6.47
N LEU A 56 1.60 8.21 -6.65
CA LEU A 56 1.35 7.29 -5.54
C LEU A 56 2.58 7.21 -4.61
N ALA A 57 3.77 7.37 -5.17
CA ALA A 57 5.02 7.30 -4.41
C ALA A 57 5.12 8.40 -3.35
N VAL A 58 4.49 9.55 -3.59
CA VAL A 58 4.57 10.67 -2.64
C VAL A 58 3.97 10.29 -1.28
N PRO A 59 2.69 9.90 -1.19
CA PRO A 59 2.15 9.50 0.11
C PRO A 59 2.73 8.18 0.61
N PHE A 60 2.96 7.23 -0.30
CA PHE A 60 3.46 5.92 0.11
C PHE A 60 4.83 6.02 0.80
N SER A 61 5.78 6.71 0.16
CA SER A 61 7.11 6.88 0.76
C SER A 61 7.04 7.68 2.06
N GLY A 62 6.15 8.67 2.12
CA GLY A 62 5.96 9.45 3.34
C GLY A 62 5.55 8.59 4.52
N HIS A 63 4.60 7.68 4.29
CA HIS A 63 4.14 6.79 5.36
C HIS A 63 5.22 5.81 5.79
N ILE A 64 6.00 5.29 4.85
CA ILE A 64 7.09 4.39 5.20
C ILE A 64 8.19 5.12 5.97
N CYS A 65 8.56 6.31 5.51
CA CYS A 65 9.55 7.12 6.21
C CYS A 65 9.12 7.43 7.64
N ASP A 66 7.85 7.79 7.82
CA ASP A 66 7.32 8.08 9.15
C ASP A 66 7.35 6.82 10.03
N HIS A 67 6.97 5.69 9.48
CA HIS A 67 7.02 4.43 10.21
C HIS A 67 8.44 4.13 10.69
N LEU A 68 9.43 4.36 9.85
CA LEU A 68 10.82 4.08 10.19
C LEU A 68 11.35 4.98 11.31
N THR A 69 10.84 6.19 11.46
CA THR A 69 11.28 7.04 12.57
C THR A 69 10.89 6.43 13.92
N HIS A 70 9.85 5.61 13.95
CA HIS A 70 9.36 5.01 15.20
C HIS A 70 9.84 3.57 15.40
N ALA A 71 10.11 2.85 14.32
CA ALA A 71 10.33 1.41 14.38
C ALA A 71 11.71 0.95 13.93
N ASP A 72 12.51 1.82 13.36
CA ASP A 72 13.80 1.43 12.75
C ASP A 72 14.76 0.84 13.78
N ARG A 73 14.67 1.27 15.02
CA ARG A 73 15.57 0.79 16.08
C ARG A 73 15.38 -0.67 16.45
N GLN A 74 14.26 -1.25 16.04
CA GLN A 74 13.99 -2.65 16.41
C GLN A 74 14.82 -3.64 15.60
N GLY A 75 15.48 -3.16 14.55
CA GLY A 75 16.42 -3.96 13.80
C GLY A 75 15.80 -5.14 13.07
N THR A 76 14.48 -5.14 12.91
CA THR A 76 13.78 -6.25 12.30
C THR A 76 13.64 -6.11 10.79
N PHE A 77 13.97 -4.96 10.24
CA PHE A 77 13.85 -4.71 8.82
C PHE A 77 15.12 -5.14 8.10
N ARG A 78 14.94 -5.91 7.05
CA ARG A 78 16.06 -6.18 6.17
C ARG A 78 16.42 -4.89 5.44
N SER A 79 17.70 -4.70 5.22
CA SER A 79 18.15 -3.62 4.38
C SER A 79 17.64 -3.83 2.96
N SER A 80 17.11 -2.79 2.36
CA SER A 80 16.69 -2.79 0.97
C SER A 80 16.98 -1.40 0.41
N ARG A 81 17.10 -1.31 -0.90
CA ARG A 81 17.38 -0.02 -1.53
C ARG A 81 16.29 1.00 -1.22
N PHE A 82 15.04 0.54 -1.18
CA PHE A 82 13.95 1.45 -0.84
C PHE A 82 14.03 1.92 0.61
N LEU A 83 14.22 1.01 1.56
CA LEU A 83 14.31 1.39 2.96
C LEU A 83 15.54 2.25 3.23
N ASP A 84 16.64 1.96 2.54
CA ASP A 84 17.83 2.80 2.66
C ASP A 84 17.56 4.22 2.16
N ALA A 85 16.83 4.36 1.07
CA ALA A 85 16.45 5.68 0.57
C ALA A 85 15.59 6.41 1.59
N CYS A 86 14.64 5.72 2.23
CA CYS A 86 13.82 6.32 3.28
C CYS A 86 14.66 6.77 4.46
N ARG A 87 15.64 5.97 4.86
CA ARG A 87 16.55 6.35 5.96
C ARG A 87 17.40 7.55 5.59
N PHE A 88 17.90 7.58 4.36
CA PHE A 88 18.68 8.73 3.88
C PHE A 88 17.83 10.00 3.85
N TYR A 89 16.59 9.86 3.41
CA TYR A 89 15.67 10.99 3.41
C TYR A 89 15.41 11.50 4.84
N ASN A 90 15.16 10.59 5.77
CA ASN A 90 14.94 10.95 7.17
C ASN A 90 16.16 11.63 7.77
N ALA A 91 17.35 11.27 7.30
CA ALA A 91 18.61 11.86 7.76
C ALA A 91 18.96 13.15 7.02
N GLY A 92 18.12 13.60 6.10
CA GLY A 92 18.37 14.83 5.34
C GLY A 92 19.42 14.70 4.26
N ARG A 93 19.72 13.47 3.85
CA ARG A 93 20.79 13.22 2.86
C ARG A 93 20.35 13.20 1.43
N ILE A 94 19.07 12.98 1.17
CA ILE A 94 18.52 13.03 -0.18
C ILE A 94 17.30 13.92 -0.18
N SER A 95 16.95 14.42 -1.36
CA SER A 95 15.79 15.27 -1.54
C SER A 95 14.52 14.43 -1.64
N ARG A 96 13.39 15.11 -1.53
CA ARG A 96 12.10 14.46 -1.74
C ARG A 96 11.98 13.88 -3.14
N ASP A 97 12.47 14.60 -4.15
CA ASP A 97 12.42 14.11 -5.53
C ASP A 97 13.24 12.83 -5.69
N GLU A 98 14.38 12.77 -5.02
CA GLU A 98 15.20 11.56 -5.05
C GLU A 98 14.51 10.41 -4.33
N LEU A 99 13.82 10.70 -3.22
CA LEU A 99 13.05 9.69 -2.53
C LEU A 99 11.92 9.14 -3.40
N VAL A 100 11.18 10.03 -4.05
CA VAL A 100 10.08 9.63 -4.94
C VAL A 100 10.60 8.75 -6.08
N ALA A 101 11.71 9.15 -6.69
CA ALA A 101 12.31 8.37 -7.78
C ALA A 101 12.71 6.97 -7.30
N ALA A 102 13.33 6.87 -6.12
CA ALA A 102 13.70 5.57 -5.56
C ALA A 102 12.47 4.72 -5.26
N THR A 103 11.39 5.36 -4.80
CA THR A 103 10.14 4.66 -4.50
C THR A 103 9.54 4.06 -5.76
N GLU A 104 9.54 4.81 -6.86
CA GLU A 104 9.02 4.28 -8.12
C GLU A 104 9.78 3.04 -8.58
N VAL A 105 11.08 3.03 -8.39
CA VAL A 105 11.92 1.93 -8.86
C VAL A 105 11.90 0.73 -7.91
N PHE A 106 11.94 0.98 -6.61
CA PHE A 106 12.17 -0.06 -5.63
C PHE A 106 11.02 -0.29 -4.65
N GLY A 107 10.19 0.72 -4.41
CA GLY A 107 9.23 0.67 -3.32
C GLY A 107 8.01 -0.19 -3.59
N PHE A 108 7.61 -0.33 -4.84
CA PHE A 108 6.36 -1.02 -5.20
C PHE A 108 6.56 -2.43 -5.71
N ASN A 109 7.80 -2.94 -5.70
CA ASN A 109 8.12 -4.21 -6.35
C ASN A 109 7.24 -5.37 -5.91
N ASN A 110 6.85 -5.42 -4.65
CA ASN A 110 6.08 -6.53 -4.14
C ASN A 110 4.69 -6.13 -3.66
N VAL A 111 4.54 -4.93 -3.13
CA VAL A 111 3.32 -4.57 -2.41
C VAL A 111 2.11 -4.45 -3.33
N ILE A 112 2.29 -3.95 -4.55
CA ILE A 112 1.17 -3.85 -5.49
C ILE A 112 0.67 -5.23 -5.86
N ASP A 113 1.58 -6.16 -6.12
CA ASP A 113 1.21 -7.52 -6.49
C ASP A 113 0.59 -8.29 -5.32
N ALA A 114 1.04 -8.03 -4.11
CA ALA A 114 0.62 -8.78 -2.94
C ALA A 114 -0.54 -8.15 -2.17
N PHE A 115 -0.98 -6.97 -2.55
CA PHE A 115 -1.94 -6.21 -1.73
C PHE A 115 -3.20 -6.99 -1.42
N HIS A 116 -3.76 -7.65 -2.40
CA HIS A 116 -5.04 -8.38 -2.26
C HIS A 116 -4.86 -9.80 -1.73
N THR A 117 -3.64 -10.24 -1.54
CA THR A 117 -3.36 -11.60 -1.07
C THR A 117 -3.43 -11.63 0.46
N VAL A 118 -4.27 -12.50 1.00
CA VAL A 118 -4.40 -12.70 2.44
C VAL A 118 -4.37 -14.21 2.67
N GLY A 119 -3.40 -14.67 3.45
CA GLY A 119 -3.23 -16.10 3.65
C GLY A 119 -2.87 -16.79 2.35
N SER A 120 -3.63 -17.80 1.98
CA SER A 120 -3.37 -18.59 0.77
C SER A 120 -4.21 -18.15 -0.42
N GLY A 121 -4.99 -17.08 -0.32
CA GLY A 121 -5.85 -16.65 -1.40
C GLY A 121 -5.95 -15.14 -1.48
N GLU A 122 -6.81 -14.67 -2.37
CA GLU A 122 -7.06 -13.24 -2.53
C GLU A 122 -8.44 -12.90 -2.00
N VAL A 123 -8.57 -11.69 -1.48
CA VAL A 123 -9.89 -11.19 -1.11
C VAL A 123 -10.71 -10.97 -2.38
N PRO A 124 -12.04 -11.17 -2.32
CA PRO A 124 -12.88 -11.04 -3.51
C PRO A 124 -13.04 -9.61 -4.01
N THR A 125 -12.86 -8.63 -3.14
CA THR A 125 -12.99 -7.22 -3.54
C THR A 125 -11.66 -6.71 -4.08
N ARG A 126 -11.71 -6.12 -5.28
CA ARG A 126 -10.53 -5.46 -5.84
C ARG A 126 -10.59 -3.98 -5.49
N PHE A 127 -9.51 -3.48 -4.88
CA PHE A 127 -9.42 -2.08 -4.50
C PHE A 127 -8.69 -1.25 -5.55
N PHE A 128 -7.88 -1.89 -6.37
CA PHE A 128 -7.28 -1.23 -7.52
C PHE A 128 -6.93 -2.28 -8.57
N HIS A 129 -6.71 -1.80 -9.79
CA HIS A 129 -6.19 -2.61 -10.89
C HIS A 129 -4.78 -2.13 -11.20
N ASP A 130 -3.89 -3.09 -11.45
CA ASP A 130 -2.51 -2.79 -11.82
C ASP A 130 -2.47 -2.34 -13.26
N GLU A 131 -2.10 -1.08 -13.48
CA GLU A 131 -1.99 -0.50 -14.81
C GLU A 131 -0.57 0.00 -15.09
N ARG A 132 0.42 -0.58 -14.41
CA ARG A 132 1.80 -0.16 -14.60
C ARG A 132 2.29 -0.33 -16.04
N SER A 133 1.75 -1.30 -16.76
CA SER A 133 2.10 -1.55 -18.15
C SER A 133 1.21 -0.80 -19.14
N LYS A 134 0.29 0.02 -18.65
CA LYS A 134 -0.64 0.79 -19.48
C LYS A 134 -0.25 2.25 -19.47
N SER A 135 -1.02 3.08 -20.20
CA SER A 135 -0.72 4.50 -20.31
C SER A 135 -0.77 5.24 -18.97
N THR A 136 -1.57 4.75 -18.04
CA THR A 136 -1.62 5.30 -16.67
C THR A 136 -0.25 5.22 -15.99
N GLY A 137 0.48 4.15 -16.25
CA GLY A 137 1.78 3.95 -15.61
C GLY A 137 1.70 3.77 -14.11
N GLY A 138 0.60 3.24 -13.59
CA GLY A 138 0.41 3.10 -12.16
C GLY A 138 -0.75 2.16 -11.84
N ILE A 139 -1.75 2.69 -11.15
CA ILE A 139 -2.92 1.90 -10.75
C ILE A 139 -4.20 2.67 -11.06
N ARG A 140 -5.30 1.93 -11.12
CA ARG A 140 -6.63 2.52 -11.22
C ARG A 140 -7.43 2.09 -10.00
N ILE A 141 -7.89 3.07 -9.25
CA ILE A 141 -8.62 2.84 -8.00
C ILE A 141 -10.08 2.51 -8.32
N THR A 142 -10.62 1.53 -7.61
CA THR A 142 -12.01 1.11 -7.81
C THR A 142 -12.97 1.90 -6.92
N ASP A 143 -14.27 1.77 -7.22
CA ASP A 143 -15.31 2.43 -6.44
C ASP A 143 -15.28 2.01 -4.97
N ASP A 144 -14.82 0.81 -4.67
CA ASP A 144 -14.76 0.35 -3.29
C ASP A 144 -13.85 1.21 -2.42
N VAL A 145 -12.74 1.72 -2.98
CA VAL A 145 -11.88 2.64 -2.23
C VAL A 145 -12.58 3.98 -2.04
N PHE A 146 -13.26 4.47 -3.08
CA PHE A 146 -13.99 5.74 -2.96
C PHE A 146 -15.07 5.65 -1.90
N LYS A 147 -15.75 4.52 -1.81
CA LYS A 147 -16.74 4.31 -0.75
C LYS A 147 -16.11 4.35 0.63
N LEU A 148 -14.94 3.76 0.80
CA LEU A 148 -14.23 3.80 2.07
C LEU A 148 -13.76 5.21 2.40
N ALA A 149 -13.23 5.93 1.43
CA ALA A 149 -12.70 7.28 1.64
C ALA A 149 -13.80 8.27 1.99
N ASN A 150 -14.98 8.12 1.38
CA ASN A 150 -16.10 9.03 1.60
C ASN A 150 -17.05 8.52 2.67
N GLY A 151 -16.73 7.43 3.27
CA GLY A 151 -17.48 6.53 4.04
C GLY A 151 -18.58 7.04 4.90
N PRO A 152 -19.45 6.28 5.34
CA PRO A 152 -20.42 6.72 6.25
C PRO A 152 -19.77 6.73 7.51
N GLU A 153 -19.52 6.70 7.64
CA GLU A 153 -19.18 6.49 8.54
C GLU A 153 -19.22 6.17 9.05
#